data_0044dcf343cfcaa9f19580eb72e5d469
#
_entry.id   0044dcf343cfcaa9f19580eb72e5d469
#
_cell.length_a   1.000
_cell.length_b   1.000
_cell.length_c   1.000
_cell.angle_alpha   90.00
_cell.angle_beta   90.00
_cell.angle_gamma   90.00
#
_symmetry.space_group_name_H-M   'P 1'
#
loop_
_entity.id
_entity.type
_entity.pdbx_description
1 polymer ?
#
loop_
_entity_poly.entity_id
_entity_poly.type
_entity_poly.pdbx_seq_one_letter_code
_entity_poly.pdbx_strand_id
1 'polypeptide(L)'
;MKIEASSALPGEDKASFFSETVRTYQERLYWHIRKMVLAHDDANDVLQNTFLKAWKGLDNFRGDSQISTWLYRIATNETLSFISQKKMRMTNSLEDIEEGMLQNMQSDPYFDGDEAQLKLQKAILTLPEKQRLVFNMRFYEEMPYEEMSNILDTSVGALKASYHHASRKVEDFLKNN
;
A
#
# COMPACT_ATOMS: atom_id res chain seq x y z
N MET A 1 8.46 9.55 17.36
CA MET A 1 7.64 10.22 18.38
C MET A 1 6.44 9.31 18.66
N LYS A 2 6.33 8.78 19.88
CA LYS A 2 5.16 7.97 20.27
C LYS A 2 4.01 8.94 20.58
N ILE A 3 2.99 8.94 19.74
CA ILE A 3 1.74 9.64 20.06
C ILE A 3 0.94 8.67 20.95
N GLU A 4 0.87 8.95 22.25
CA GLU A 4 0.08 8.15 23.19
C GLU A 4 -1.41 8.46 22.97
N ALA A 5 -2.17 7.43 22.58
CA ALA A 5 -3.62 7.50 22.49
C ALA A 5 -4.20 7.55 23.93
N SER A 6 -4.59 8.72 24.37
CA SER A 6 -5.37 8.89 25.59
C SER A 6 -6.83 8.54 25.33
N SER A 7 -7.43 7.82 26.26
CA SER A 7 -8.83 7.41 26.26
C SER A 7 -9.80 8.58 26.02
N ALA A 8 -10.73 8.43 25.05
CA ALA A 8 -11.85 9.31 24.75
C ALA A 8 -11.49 10.80 24.65
N LEU A 9 -10.94 11.20 23.49
CA LEU A 9 -10.65 12.60 23.19
C LEU A 9 -11.96 13.40 23.04
N PRO A 10 -12.14 14.55 23.73
CA PRO A 10 -13.19 15.51 23.42
C PRO A 10 -13.12 15.95 21.95
N GLY A 11 -14.24 16.35 21.34
CA GLY A 11 -14.34 16.53 19.89
C GLY A 11 -13.29 17.47 19.24
N GLU A 12 -12.86 18.54 19.93
CA GLU A 12 -11.80 19.43 19.45
C GLU A 12 -10.41 18.77 19.48
N ASP A 13 -10.13 17.99 20.51
CA ASP A 13 -8.86 17.23 20.61
C ASP A 13 -8.78 16.12 19.57
N LYS A 14 -9.93 15.47 19.26
CA LYS A 14 -10.01 14.45 18.21
C LYS A 14 -9.68 15.01 16.84
N ALA A 15 -10.24 16.16 16.47
CA ALA A 15 -9.99 16.79 15.17
C ALA A 15 -8.52 17.23 15.03
N SER A 16 -7.95 17.81 16.08
CA SER A 16 -6.55 18.24 16.12
C SER A 16 -5.61 17.03 16.01
N PHE A 17 -5.83 16.00 16.81
CA PHE A 17 -5.07 14.73 16.76
C PHE A 17 -5.14 14.09 15.37
N PHE A 18 -6.32 14.01 14.78
CA PHE A 18 -6.48 13.44 13.45
C PHE A 18 -5.80 14.26 12.37
N SER A 19 -5.90 15.59 12.44
CA SER A 19 -5.23 16.50 11.49
C SER A 19 -3.72 16.32 11.53
N GLU A 20 -3.12 16.19 12.72
CA GLU A 20 -1.70 15.90 12.88
C GLU A 20 -1.33 14.50 12.35
N THR A 21 -2.19 13.52 12.61
CA THR A 21 -2.03 12.15 12.10
C THR A 21 -2.03 12.14 10.57
N VAL A 22 -2.98 12.83 9.93
CA VAL A 22 -3.02 12.95 8.46
C VAL A 22 -1.73 13.58 7.95
N ARG A 23 -1.33 14.73 8.51
CA ARG A 23 -0.09 15.43 8.10
C ARG A 23 1.16 14.56 8.22
N THR A 24 1.21 13.72 9.26
CA THR A 24 2.37 12.86 9.53
C THR A 24 2.45 11.65 8.59
N TYR A 25 1.30 11.06 8.21
CA TYR A 25 1.28 9.78 7.52
C TYR A 25 0.81 9.84 6.07
N GLN A 26 0.23 10.94 5.59
CA GLN A 26 -0.37 11.03 4.25
C GLN A 26 0.61 10.68 3.13
N GLU A 27 1.84 11.18 3.17
CA GLU A 27 2.83 10.92 2.13
C GLU A 27 3.26 9.45 2.10
N ARG A 28 3.53 8.87 3.28
CA ARG A 28 3.93 7.46 3.39
C ARG A 28 2.81 6.52 2.92
N LEU A 29 1.57 6.79 3.34
CA LEU A 29 0.40 6.01 2.92
C LEU A 29 0.10 6.20 1.45
N TYR A 30 0.27 7.41 0.90
CA TYR A 30 0.13 7.65 -0.53
C TYR A 30 1.09 6.76 -1.33
N TRP A 31 2.37 6.73 -1.00
CA TRP A 31 3.35 5.90 -1.71
C TRP A 31 3.13 4.40 -1.51
N HIS A 32 2.67 3.99 -0.33
CA HIS A 32 2.25 2.61 -0.08
C HIS A 32 1.13 2.18 -1.04
N ILE A 33 0.08 2.99 -1.15
CA ILE A 33 -1.06 2.75 -2.03
C ILE A 33 -0.62 2.84 -3.50
N ARG A 34 0.12 3.90 -3.85
CA ARG A 34 0.53 4.24 -5.21
C ARG A 34 1.31 3.11 -5.90
N LYS A 35 2.19 2.43 -5.17
CA LYS A 35 2.95 1.28 -5.68
C LYS A 35 2.08 0.06 -6.01
N MET A 36 0.88 0.00 -5.47
CA MET A 36 -0.07 -1.08 -5.74
C MET A 36 -1.05 -0.75 -6.86
N VAL A 37 -1.58 0.48 -6.92
CA VAL A 37 -2.61 0.89 -7.89
C VAL A 37 -2.04 1.57 -9.14
N LEU A 38 -0.81 2.07 -9.09
CA LEU A 38 0.00 2.70 -10.14
C LEU A 38 -0.54 4.03 -10.71
N ALA A 39 -1.82 4.29 -10.72
CA ALA A 39 -2.39 5.55 -11.17
C ALA A 39 -2.46 6.57 -10.02
N HIS A 40 -2.09 7.83 -10.32
CA HIS A 40 -2.10 8.93 -9.33
C HIS A 40 -3.51 9.16 -8.77
N ASP A 41 -4.51 9.25 -9.65
CA ASP A 41 -5.88 9.52 -9.25
C ASP A 41 -6.47 8.39 -8.40
N ASP A 42 -6.23 7.13 -8.81
CA ASP A 42 -6.62 5.95 -8.02
C ASP A 42 -5.98 5.96 -6.62
N ALA A 43 -4.70 6.35 -6.53
CA ALA A 43 -4.00 6.42 -5.24
C ALA A 43 -4.59 7.49 -4.32
N ASN A 44 -4.96 8.65 -4.87
CA ASN A 44 -5.62 9.72 -4.13
C ASN A 44 -7.01 9.30 -3.63
N ASP A 45 -7.79 8.63 -4.47
CA ASP A 45 -9.12 8.13 -4.11
C ASP A 45 -9.03 7.10 -2.97
N VAL A 46 -8.10 6.15 -3.07
CA VAL A 46 -7.88 5.15 -2.01
C VAL A 46 -7.36 5.80 -0.73
N LEU A 47 -6.45 6.78 -0.82
CA LEU A 47 -5.93 7.51 0.32
C LEU A 47 -7.03 8.29 1.04
N GLN A 48 -7.88 8.98 0.30
CA GLN A 48 -9.03 9.70 0.84
C GLN A 48 -9.99 8.74 1.58
N ASN A 49 -10.33 7.61 0.96
CA ASN A 49 -11.16 6.58 1.58
C ASN A 49 -10.52 6.00 2.85
N THR A 50 -9.20 5.82 2.84
CA THR A 50 -8.41 5.38 4.00
C THR A 50 -8.60 6.35 5.17
N PHE A 51 -8.42 7.65 4.95
CA PHE A 51 -8.58 8.63 6.01
C PHE A 51 -10.03 8.82 6.45
N LEU A 52 -11.01 8.71 5.56
CA LEU A 52 -12.42 8.71 5.92
C LEU A 52 -12.78 7.53 6.85
N LYS A 53 -12.27 6.33 6.55
CA LYS A 53 -12.45 5.16 7.42
C LYS A 53 -11.71 5.30 8.74
N ALA A 54 -10.48 5.83 8.70
CA ALA A 54 -9.71 6.10 9.90
C ALA A 54 -10.43 7.11 10.81
N TRP A 55 -10.97 8.21 10.27
CA TRP A 55 -11.76 9.16 11.03
C TRP A 55 -12.96 8.52 11.73
N LYS A 56 -13.73 7.73 11.00
CA LYS A 56 -14.90 7.00 11.54
C LYS A 56 -14.53 5.95 12.59
N GLY A 57 -13.36 5.33 12.42
CA GLY A 57 -12.88 4.28 13.32
C GLY A 57 -12.09 4.77 14.53
N LEU A 58 -11.73 6.07 14.56
CA LEU A 58 -10.84 6.62 15.59
C LEU A 58 -11.39 6.50 17.00
N ASP A 59 -12.72 6.64 17.17
CA ASP A 59 -13.38 6.49 18.48
C ASP A 59 -13.25 5.07 19.06
N ASN A 60 -13.03 4.08 18.19
CA ASN A 60 -12.83 2.68 18.56
C ASN A 60 -11.36 2.28 18.62
N PHE A 61 -10.45 3.19 18.32
CA PHE A 61 -9.02 2.95 18.40
C PHE A 61 -8.58 2.90 19.87
N ARG A 62 -8.29 1.70 20.37
CA ARG A 62 -7.96 1.45 21.79
C ARG A 62 -6.48 1.67 22.13
N GLY A 63 -5.64 1.96 21.14
CA GLY A 63 -4.19 2.06 21.37
C GLY A 63 -3.47 0.71 21.56
N ASP A 64 -4.14 -0.42 21.26
CA ASP A 64 -3.54 -1.77 21.33
C ASP A 64 -2.42 -1.97 20.30
N SER A 65 -2.37 -1.13 19.30
CA SER A 65 -1.30 -1.05 18.29
C SER A 65 -0.84 0.39 18.11
N GLN A 66 0.32 0.57 17.46
CA GLN A 66 0.71 1.92 17.03
C GLN A 66 -0.29 2.46 16.01
N ILE A 67 -0.53 3.76 16.01
CA ILE A 67 -1.43 4.43 15.06
C ILE A 67 -0.99 4.20 13.61
N SER A 68 0.31 4.14 13.36
CA SER A 68 0.87 3.80 12.04
C SER A 68 0.42 2.41 11.57
N THR A 69 0.58 1.38 12.41
CA THR A 69 0.16 0.01 12.09
C THR A 69 -1.33 -0.06 11.75
N TRP A 70 -2.15 0.62 12.53
CA TRP A 70 -3.59 0.69 12.31
C TRP A 70 -3.95 1.39 11.00
N LEU A 71 -3.31 2.52 10.69
CA LEU A 71 -3.50 3.24 9.42
C LEU A 71 -3.05 2.41 8.21
N TYR A 72 -1.90 1.74 8.31
CA TYR A 72 -1.42 0.85 7.24
C TYR A 72 -2.36 -0.34 7.01
N ARG A 73 -2.97 -0.90 8.06
CA ARG A 73 -4.02 -1.94 7.90
C ARG A 73 -5.21 -1.41 7.11
N ILE A 74 -5.70 -0.22 7.43
CA ILE A 74 -6.82 0.39 6.70
C ILE A 74 -6.42 0.62 5.25
N ALA A 75 -5.28 1.28 4.99
CA ALA A 75 -4.78 1.58 3.65
C ALA A 75 -4.59 0.33 2.80
N THR A 76 -3.99 -0.72 3.36
CA THR A 76 -3.79 -2.00 2.68
C THR A 76 -5.13 -2.65 2.30
N ASN A 77 -6.09 -2.70 3.22
CA ASN A 77 -7.41 -3.27 2.96
C ASN A 77 -8.18 -2.48 1.89
N GLU A 78 -8.13 -1.14 1.95
CA GLU A 78 -8.75 -0.29 0.93
C GLU A 78 -8.10 -0.50 -0.44
N THR A 79 -6.78 -0.58 -0.48
CA THR A 79 -6.03 -0.81 -1.72
C THR A 79 -6.40 -2.14 -2.37
N LEU A 80 -6.39 -3.24 -1.59
CA LEU A 80 -6.75 -4.56 -2.10
C LEU A 80 -8.23 -4.63 -2.54
N SER A 81 -9.12 -4.01 -1.79
CA SER A 81 -10.54 -3.90 -2.14
C SER A 81 -10.75 -3.13 -3.44
N PHE A 82 -10.05 -2.01 -3.60
CA PHE A 82 -10.08 -1.19 -4.81
C PHE A 82 -9.60 -1.98 -6.04
N ILE A 83 -8.45 -2.66 -5.93
CA ILE A 83 -7.90 -3.49 -7.02
C ILE A 83 -8.89 -4.59 -7.40
N SER A 84 -9.45 -5.29 -6.42
CA SER A 84 -10.44 -6.35 -6.65
C SER A 84 -11.69 -5.83 -7.36
N GLN A 85 -12.23 -4.68 -6.92
CA GLN A 85 -13.39 -4.05 -7.58
C GLN A 85 -13.07 -3.58 -9.00
N LYS A 86 -11.88 -3.01 -9.21
CA LYS A 86 -11.44 -2.56 -10.53
C LYS A 86 -11.34 -3.75 -11.48
N LYS A 87 -10.77 -4.88 -11.06
CA LYS A 87 -10.71 -6.12 -11.85
C LYS A 87 -12.10 -6.67 -12.20
N MET A 88 -13.04 -6.64 -11.27
CA MET A 88 -14.41 -7.10 -11.55
C MET A 88 -15.17 -6.23 -12.54
N ARG A 89 -14.84 -4.93 -12.63
CA ARG A 89 -15.47 -3.99 -13.58
C ARG A 89 -14.86 -4.05 -14.98
N MET A 90 -13.61 -4.48 -15.09
CA MET A 90 -12.92 -4.63 -16.36
C MET A 90 -13.25 -6.01 -16.94
N THR A 91 -13.89 -6.04 -18.10
CA THR A 91 -14.22 -7.27 -18.85
C THR A 91 -13.00 -7.85 -19.58
N ASN A 92 -11.83 -7.23 -19.41
CA ASN A 92 -10.61 -7.52 -20.14
C ASN A 92 -9.78 -8.60 -19.43
N SER A 93 -8.85 -9.21 -20.16
CA SER A 93 -7.90 -10.17 -19.59
C SER A 93 -7.00 -9.54 -18.52
N LEU A 94 -6.37 -10.35 -17.67
CA LEU A 94 -5.42 -9.85 -16.67
C LEU A 94 -4.25 -9.11 -17.34
N GLU A 95 -3.82 -9.56 -18.52
CA GLU A 95 -2.76 -8.96 -19.32
C GLU A 95 -3.14 -7.55 -19.79
N ASP A 96 -4.37 -7.34 -20.27
CA ASP A 96 -4.86 -6.01 -20.67
C ASP A 96 -4.92 -5.04 -19.48
N ILE A 97 -5.24 -5.54 -18.29
CA ILE A 97 -5.26 -4.72 -17.06
C ILE A 97 -3.84 -4.30 -16.66
N GLU A 98 -2.89 -5.22 -16.73
CA GLU A 98 -1.49 -4.95 -16.40
C GLU A 98 -0.86 -3.99 -17.41
N GLU A 99 -1.14 -4.16 -18.69
CA GLU A 99 -0.68 -3.25 -19.75
C GLU A 99 -1.29 -1.86 -19.61
N GLY A 100 -2.58 -1.76 -19.31
CA GLY A 100 -3.23 -0.48 -19.02
C GLY A 100 -2.67 0.22 -17.76
N MET A 101 -2.30 -0.55 -16.74
CA MET A 101 -1.62 -0.02 -15.55
C MET A 101 -0.23 0.55 -15.90
N LEU A 102 0.53 -0.12 -16.77
CA LEU A 102 1.85 0.34 -17.22
C LEU A 102 1.76 1.58 -18.10
N GLN A 103 0.78 1.63 -19.01
CA GLN A 103 0.54 2.82 -19.85
C GLN A 103 0.17 4.04 -18.99
N ASN A 104 -0.70 3.86 -18.00
CA ASN A 104 -1.04 4.92 -17.05
C ASN A 104 0.18 5.40 -16.26
N MET A 105 1.10 4.51 -15.91
CA MET A 105 2.33 4.88 -15.21
C MET A 105 3.29 5.67 -16.11
N GLN A 106 3.46 5.27 -17.37
CA GLN A 106 4.33 5.97 -18.34
C GLN A 106 3.81 7.37 -18.69
N SER A 107 2.49 7.56 -18.70
CA SER A 107 1.86 8.87 -18.94
C SER A 107 1.73 9.74 -17.69
N ASP A 108 2.11 9.21 -16.51
CA ASP A 108 2.01 9.91 -15.24
C ASP A 108 3.17 10.92 -15.10
N PRO A 109 2.89 12.23 -14.94
CA PRO A 109 3.93 13.25 -14.77
C PRO A 109 4.78 13.09 -13.51
N TYR A 110 4.37 12.23 -12.59
CA TYR A 110 5.13 11.87 -11.38
C TYR A 110 6.02 10.63 -11.55
N PHE A 111 6.00 10.01 -12.75
CA PHE A 111 6.90 8.91 -13.08
C PHE A 111 8.08 9.46 -13.89
N ASP A 112 9.21 9.62 -13.23
CA ASP A 112 10.50 10.02 -13.84
C ASP A 112 11.46 8.81 -13.85
N GLY A 113 10.95 7.67 -14.35
CA GLY A 113 11.70 6.41 -14.38
C GLY A 113 12.41 6.17 -15.70
N ASP A 114 13.65 5.74 -15.62
CA ASP A 114 14.40 5.23 -16.76
C ASP A 114 13.90 3.83 -17.21
N GLU A 115 14.49 3.31 -18.28
CA GLU A 115 14.14 1.99 -18.83
C GLU A 115 14.30 0.86 -17.79
N ALA A 116 15.30 0.94 -16.91
CA ALA A 116 15.54 -0.06 -15.88
C ALA A 116 14.44 -0.04 -14.80
N GLN A 117 13.98 1.14 -14.41
CA GLN A 117 12.86 1.27 -13.48
C GLN A 117 11.56 0.77 -14.09
N LEU A 118 11.30 1.06 -15.37
CA LEU A 118 10.14 0.54 -16.09
C LEU A 118 10.17 -1.00 -16.15
N LYS A 119 11.32 -1.58 -16.46
CA LYS A 119 11.52 -3.02 -16.48
C LYS A 119 11.28 -3.66 -15.12
N LEU A 120 11.77 -3.03 -14.05
CA LEU A 120 11.51 -3.48 -12.67
C LEU A 120 10.01 -3.43 -12.35
N GLN A 121 9.31 -2.37 -12.71
CA GLN A 121 7.86 -2.26 -12.48
C GLN A 121 7.08 -3.33 -13.24
N LYS A 122 7.45 -3.62 -14.50
CA LYS A 122 6.90 -4.74 -15.26
C LYS A 122 7.08 -6.07 -14.53
N ALA A 123 8.29 -6.34 -14.04
CA ALA A 123 8.57 -7.54 -13.26
C ALA A 123 7.70 -7.65 -12.01
N ILE A 124 7.55 -6.55 -11.26
CA ILE A 124 6.73 -6.50 -10.04
C ILE A 124 5.24 -6.75 -10.35
N LEU A 125 4.73 -6.25 -11.49
CA LEU A 125 3.35 -6.46 -11.89
C LEU A 125 3.02 -7.93 -12.21
N THR A 126 4.00 -8.73 -12.61
CA THR A 126 3.79 -10.18 -12.81
C THR A 126 3.58 -10.96 -11.51
N LEU A 127 3.82 -10.33 -10.35
CA LEU A 127 3.61 -10.96 -9.05
C LEU A 127 2.12 -11.02 -8.69
N PRO A 128 1.65 -12.13 -8.09
CA PRO A 128 0.34 -12.15 -7.45
C PRO A 128 0.21 -11.03 -6.42
N GLU A 129 -0.97 -10.43 -6.30
CA GLU A 129 -1.19 -9.21 -5.49
C GLU A 129 -0.61 -9.28 -4.08
N LYS A 130 -0.81 -10.41 -3.38
CA LYS A 130 -0.27 -10.59 -2.02
C LYS A 130 1.26 -10.64 -2.00
N GLN A 131 1.89 -11.26 -3.00
CA GLN A 131 3.36 -11.28 -3.11
C GLN A 131 3.88 -9.89 -3.49
N ARG A 132 3.20 -9.18 -4.39
CA ARG A 132 3.52 -7.80 -4.78
C ARG A 132 3.45 -6.85 -3.59
N LEU A 133 2.41 -6.96 -2.76
CA LEU A 133 2.28 -6.17 -1.53
C LEU A 133 3.46 -6.40 -0.59
N VAL A 134 3.78 -7.67 -0.29
CA VAL A 134 4.90 -8.04 0.58
C VAL A 134 6.24 -7.56 0.00
N PHE A 135 6.41 -7.68 -1.32
CA PHE A 135 7.60 -7.19 -2.02
C PHE A 135 7.73 -5.68 -1.88
N ASN A 136 6.68 -4.92 -2.16
CA ASN A 136 6.70 -3.46 -2.08
C ASN A 136 6.99 -2.96 -0.66
N MET A 137 6.33 -3.53 0.35
CA MET A 137 6.56 -3.16 1.75
C MET A 137 8.00 -3.43 2.18
N ARG A 138 8.60 -4.54 1.74
CA ARG A 138 9.96 -4.89 2.13
C ARG A 138 11.02 -4.18 1.31
N PHE A 139 10.84 -4.08 -0.02
CA PHE A 139 11.84 -3.55 -0.95
C PHE A 139 11.88 -2.02 -0.97
N TYR A 140 10.72 -1.37 -1.09
CA TYR A 140 10.66 0.09 -1.20
C TYR A 140 10.51 0.82 0.14
N GLU A 141 9.78 0.21 1.08
CA GLU A 141 9.50 0.84 2.37
C GLU A 141 10.45 0.35 3.48
N GLU A 142 11.29 -0.65 3.15
CA GLU A 142 12.26 -1.26 4.07
C GLU A 142 11.63 -1.72 5.40
N MET A 143 10.32 -2.00 5.36
CA MET A 143 9.52 -2.29 6.55
C MET A 143 10.01 -3.58 7.23
N PRO A 144 10.21 -3.57 8.56
CA PRO A 144 10.55 -4.78 9.31
C PRO A 144 9.46 -5.84 9.22
N TYR A 145 9.85 -7.13 9.15
CA TYR A 145 8.88 -8.23 9.05
C TYR A 145 7.91 -8.30 10.23
N GLU A 146 8.32 -7.89 11.41
CA GLU A 146 7.50 -7.81 12.61
C GLU A 146 6.39 -6.77 12.45
N GLU A 147 6.69 -5.62 11.86
CA GLU A 147 5.72 -4.58 11.56
C GLU A 147 4.76 -5.05 10.45
N MET A 148 5.30 -5.64 9.38
CA MET A 148 4.50 -6.25 8.32
C MET A 148 3.55 -7.33 8.86
N SER A 149 4.04 -8.17 9.79
CA SER A 149 3.25 -9.21 10.46
C SER A 149 2.06 -8.60 11.21
N ASN A 150 2.27 -7.50 11.91
CA ASN A 150 1.23 -6.78 12.61
C ASN A 150 0.22 -6.11 11.65
N ILE A 151 0.66 -5.62 10.49
CA ILE A 151 -0.21 -4.99 9.49
C ILE A 151 -1.02 -6.04 8.73
N LEU A 152 -0.40 -7.14 8.30
CA LEU A 152 -0.98 -8.11 7.37
C LEU A 152 -1.61 -9.32 8.07
N ASP A 153 -1.52 -9.40 9.40
CA ASP A 153 -1.96 -10.55 10.19
C ASP A 153 -1.41 -11.89 9.63
N THR A 154 -0.11 -11.88 9.34
CA THR A 154 0.60 -12.98 8.68
C THR A 154 1.91 -13.22 9.40
N SER A 155 2.27 -14.49 9.64
CA SER A 155 3.50 -14.81 10.37
C SER A 155 4.77 -14.30 9.67
N VAL A 156 5.77 -13.91 10.46
CA VAL A 156 7.08 -13.46 9.96
C VAL A 156 7.72 -14.50 9.03
N GLY A 157 7.60 -15.80 9.36
CA GLY A 157 8.10 -16.88 8.51
C GLY A 157 7.45 -16.92 7.14
N ALA A 158 6.11 -16.77 7.09
CA ALA A 158 5.36 -16.73 5.82
C ALA A 158 5.70 -15.48 5.00
N LEU A 159 5.90 -14.32 5.64
CA LEU A 159 6.32 -13.08 4.97
C LEU A 159 7.72 -13.20 4.36
N LYS A 160 8.69 -13.78 5.10
CA LYS A 160 10.03 -14.06 4.58
C LYS A 160 10.00 -14.99 3.38
N ALA A 161 9.21 -16.07 3.43
CA ALA A 161 9.04 -16.99 2.32
C ALA A 161 8.39 -16.29 1.11
N SER A 162 7.33 -15.49 1.33
CA SER A 162 6.64 -14.73 0.29
C SER A 162 7.58 -13.73 -0.39
N TYR A 163 8.37 -12.97 0.39
CA TYR A 163 9.35 -12.04 -0.15
C TYR A 163 10.44 -12.75 -0.96
N HIS A 164 10.96 -13.87 -0.46
CA HIS A 164 11.97 -14.66 -1.17
C HIS A 164 11.45 -15.16 -2.53
N HIS A 165 10.23 -15.71 -2.56
CA HIS A 165 9.62 -16.14 -3.82
C HIS A 165 9.37 -14.98 -4.78
N ALA A 166 8.89 -13.84 -4.27
CA ALA A 166 8.68 -12.64 -5.08
C ALA A 166 9.99 -12.13 -5.67
N SER A 167 11.05 -12.00 -4.86
CA SER A 167 12.37 -11.53 -5.29
C SER A 167 12.96 -12.42 -6.40
N ARG A 168 12.86 -13.74 -6.25
CA ARG A 168 13.34 -14.68 -7.30
C ARG A 168 12.59 -14.51 -8.62
N LYS A 169 11.26 -14.36 -8.58
CA LYS A 169 10.47 -14.11 -9.79
C LYS A 169 10.86 -12.80 -10.48
N VAL A 170 11.07 -11.74 -9.69
CA VAL A 170 11.53 -10.44 -10.22
C VAL A 170 12.91 -10.57 -10.84
N GLU A 171 13.86 -11.23 -10.16
CA GLU A 171 15.19 -11.49 -10.72
C GLU A 171 15.15 -12.29 -12.02
N ASP A 172 14.37 -13.36 -12.06
CA ASP A 172 14.23 -14.21 -13.24
C ASP A 172 13.66 -13.43 -14.41
N PHE A 173 12.64 -12.58 -14.16
CA PHE A 173 12.09 -11.69 -15.18
C PHE A 173 13.13 -10.70 -15.72
N LEU A 174 13.90 -10.07 -14.83
CA LEU A 174 14.93 -9.09 -15.22
C LEU A 174 16.10 -9.70 -16.01
N LYS A 175 16.42 -10.98 -15.75
CA LYS A 175 17.48 -11.69 -16.49
C LYS A 175 17.05 -12.16 -17.87
N ASN A 176 15.77 -12.48 -18.05
CA ASN A 176 15.26 -13.10 -19.27
C ASN A 176 14.60 -12.11 -20.25
N ASN A 177 14.39 -10.88 -19.85
CA ASN A 177 13.84 -9.80 -20.67
C ASN A 177 14.75 -8.58 -20.66
#